data_b6c113f14fff23e575b71b40e66421d0
#
_entry.id   b6c113f14fff23e575b71b40e66421d0
#
_cell.length_a   1.000
_cell.length_b   1.000
_cell.length_c   1.000
_cell.angle_alpha   90.00
_cell.angle_beta   90.00
_cell.angle_gamma   90.00
#
_symmetry.space_group_name_H-M   'P 1'
#
loop_
_entity.id
_entity.type
_entity.pdbx_description
1 polymer ?
#
loop_
_entity_poly.entity_id
_entity_poly.type
_entity_poly.pdbx_seq_one_letter_code
_entity_poly.pdbx_strand_id
1 'polypeptide(L)'
;VHYRCTEEDDWHPDLMDIEKKITDKTKAIVIINPNNPTGALYSKEILQQIANLAVKHGLVIMADEIYDRILYDDAVHVPMCTITDKTLILTFNGLSKSHRIAGYRSGWVMLSGKKDHASDFIEGLTMLASMRLCANVPAQYAIQTAMGGYQSMQTLTAPTGRLYKQREMAVSRLNAIKGISCIKPKGAFYCFAKIDRDIYPIDDDMDFMMDLLIKEKVLMVQGTGFNWDKPDHFRVVFLPNLIDLEEAMDRL
;
A
#
# COMPACT_ATOMS: atom_id res chain seq x y z
N VAL A 1 13.79 -5.89 8.66
CA VAL A 1 13.26 -7.26 8.58
C VAL A 1 11.82 -7.17 8.08
N HIS A 2 11.44 -8.06 7.14
CA HIS A 2 10.08 -8.10 6.61
C HIS A 2 9.28 -9.21 7.31
N TYR A 3 8.04 -8.95 7.66
CA TYR A 3 7.07 -9.96 8.07
C TYR A 3 6.30 -10.46 6.83
N ARG A 4 5.74 -11.65 6.94
CA ARG A 4 4.99 -12.25 5.83
C ARG A 4 3.58 -11.69 5.74
N CYS A 5 3.13 -11.56 4.50
CA CYS A 5 1.73 -11.47 4.11
C CYS A 5 1.53 -12.51 3.02
N THR A 6 0.53 -13.38 3.12
CA THR A 6 0.33 -14.46 2.16
C THR A 6 -1.02 -14.39 1.46
N GLU A 7 -1.09 -14.95 0.26
CA GLU A 7 -2.34 -15.01 -0.51
C GLU A 7 -3.43 -15.80 0.22
N GLU A 8 -3.04 -16.87 0.90
CA GLU A 8 -3.95 -17.78 1.63
C GLU A 8 -4.70 -17.05 2.75
N ASP A 9 -4.18 -15.90 3.22
CA ASP A 9 -4.80 -15.03 4.22
C ASP A 9 -5.12 -13.64 3.66
N ASP A 10 -5.57 -13.56 2.41
CA ASP A 10 -5.96 -12.30 1.74
C ASP A 10 -4.87 -11.21 1.85
N TRP A 11 -3.61 -11.58 1.87
CA TRP A 11 -2.45 -10.69 2.07
C TRP A 11 -2.42 -10.00 3.44
N HIS A 12 -3.07 -10.55 4.46
CA HIS A 12 -2.97 -10.01 5.80
C HIS A 12 -1.60 -10.32 6.43
N PRO A 13 -1.12 -9.47 7.36
CA PRO A 13 0.11 -9.73 8.10
C PRO A 13 0.03 -11.00 8.96
N ASP A 14 1.01 -11.87 8.83
CA ASP A 14 1.20 -13.00 9.74
C ASP A 14 1.71 -12.51 11.09
N LEU A 15 0.81 -12.46 12.07
CA LEU A 15 1.07 -11.93 13.41
C LEU A 15 2.09 -12.78 14.18
N MET A 16 2.12 -14.10 13.94
CA MET A 16 3.11 -14.96 14.58
C MET A 16 4.49 -14.73 14.00
N ASP A 17 4.58 -14.50 12.69
CA ASP A 17 5.84 -14.15 12.04
C ASP A 17 6.34 -12.77 12.48
N ILE A 18 5.43 -11.79 12.66
CA ILE A 18 5.78 -10.49 13.26
C ILE A 18 6.40 -10.70 14.63
N GLU A 19 5.70 -11.38 15.54
CA GLU A 19 6.14 -11.56 16.92
C GLU A 19 7.46 -12.31 17.01
N LYS A 20 7.64 -13.36 16.21
CA LYS A 20 8.89 -14.14 16.11
C LYS A 20 10.09 -13.30 15.67
N LYS A 21 9.88 -12.27 14.86
CA LYS A 21 10.94 -11.42 14.31
C LYS A 21 11.27 -10.22 15.19
N ILE A 22 10.48 -9.96 16.22
CA ILE A 22 10.77 -8.90 17.20
C ILE A 22 11.98 -9.31 18.03
N THR A 23 12.92 -8.38 18.19
CA THR A 23 14.12 -8.51 19.01
C THR A 23 14.30 -7.24 19.85
N ASP A 24 15.28 -7.22 20.73
CA ASP A 24 15.71 -6.04 21.51
C ASP A 24 16.14 -4.85 20.64
N LYS A 25 16.51 -5.11 19.37
CA LYS A 25 16.85 -4.08 18.40
C LYS A 25 15.66 -3.53 17.64
N THR A 26 14.49 -4.18 17.71
CA THR A 26 13.28 -3.72 17.04
C THR A 26 12.78 -2.43 17.69
N LYS A 27 12.49 -1.41 16.90
CA LYS A 27 12.02 -0.09 17.39
C LYS A 27 10.61 0.24 16.91
N ALA A 28 10.22 -0.28 15.75
CA ALA A 28 8.92 0.02 15.16
C ALA A 28 8.36 -1.14 14.36
N ILE A 29 7.04 -1.15 14.20
CA ILE A 29 6.32 -1.95 13.20
C ILE A 29 5.83 -0.97 12.14
N VAL A 30 6.13 -1.26 10.87
CA VAL A 30 5.64 -0.48 9.73
C VAL A 30 4.48 -1.23 9.09
N ILE A 31 3.36 -0.55 8.90
CA ILE A 31 2.20 -1.06 8.16
C ILE A 31 1.87 -0.12 7.00
N ILE A 32 1.44 -0.69 5.88
CA ILE A 32 0.92 0.05 4.73
C ILE A 32 -0.51 -0.43 4.51
N ASN A 33 -1.49 0.45 4.75
CA ASN A 33 -2.90 0.06 4.73
C ASN A 33 -3.79 1.17 4.13
N PRO A 34 -4.44 0.96 2.99
CA PRO A 34 -4.36 -0.19 2.07
C PRO A 34 -2.97 -0.46 1.53
N ASN A 35 -2.67 -1.72 1.24
CA ASN A 35 -1.31 -2.17 0.96
C ASN A 35 -0.85 -1.93 -0.48
N ASN A 36 0.41 -1.61 -0.63
CA ASN A 36 1.16 -1.67 -1.88
C ASN A 36 2.26 -2.73 -1.70
N PRO A 37 2.28 -3.83 -2.48
CA PRO A 37 1.70 -3.98 -3.83
C PRO A 37 0.35 -4.72 -3.91
N THR A 38 -0.19 -5.26 -2.83
CA THR A 38 -1.25 -6.27 -2.86
C THR A 38 -2.68 -5.71 -2.98
N GLY A 39 -2.88 -4.44 -2.62
CA GLY A 39 -4.21 -3.85 -2.51
C GLY A 39 -5.04 -4.38 -1.34
N ALA A 40 -4.44 -5.13 -0.42
CA ALA A 40 -5.09 -5.61 0.79
C ALA A 40 -5.53 -4.46 1.69
N LEU A 41 -6.64 -4.67 2.40
CA LEU A 41 -7.14 -3.77 3.43
C LEU A 41 -7.25 -4.55 4.75
N TYR A 42 -6.55 -4.08 5.77
CA TYR A 42 -6.50 -4.77 7.06
C TYR A 42 -7.74 -4.44 7.90
N SER A 43 -8.33 -5.47 8.50
CA SER A 43 -9.48 -5.30 9.38
C SER A 43 -9.09 -4.64 10.71
N LYS A 44 -10.11 -4.12 11.41
CA LYS A 44 -9.92 -3.54 12.74
C LYS A 44 -9.28 -4.54 13.72
N GLU A 45 -9.65 -5.80 13.62
CA GLU A 45 -9.16 -6.90 14.47
C GLU A 45 -7.66 -7.12 14.25
N ILE A 46 -7.20 -7.15 13.00
CA ILE A 46 -5.78 -7.28 12.66
C ILE A 46 -5.00 -6.07 13.16
N LEU A 47 -5.51 -4.86 12.92
CA LEU A 47 -4.87 -3.64 13.40
C LEU A 47 -4.78 -3.61 14.93
N GLN A 48 -5.81 -4.09 15.64
CA GLN A 48 -5.80 -4.21 17.10
C GLN A 48 -4.75 -5.21 17.59
N GLN A 49 -4.58 -6.33 16.89
CA GLN A 49 -3.57 -7.33 17.25
C GLN A 49 -2.15 -6.79 17.02
N ILE A 50 -1.91 -6.09 15.93
CA ILE A 50 -0.64 -5.39 15.69
C ILE A 50 -0.38 -4.35 16.78
N ALA A 51 -1.40 -3.58 17.16
CA ALA A 51 -1.29 -2.61 18.26
C ALA A 51 -0.94 -3.28 19.59
N ASN A 52 -1.55 -4.44 19.89
CA ASN A 52 -1.26 -5.18 21.10
C ASN A 52 0.19 -5.68 21.11
N LEU A 53 0.71 -6.16 19.98
CA LEU A 53 2.13 -6.54 19.86
C LEU A 53 3.05 -5.33 20.06
N ALA A 54 2.74 -4.19 19.45
CA ALA A 54 3.51 -2.97 19.62
C ALA A 54 3.55 -2.51 21.09
N VAL A 55 2.41 -2.53 21.77
CA VAL A 55 2.32 -2.19 23.20
C VAL A 55 3.11 -3.19 24.06
N LYS A 56 2.95 -4.50 23.81
CA LYS A 56 3.64 -5.57 24.55
C LYS A 56 5.16 -5.42 24.49
N HIS A 57 5.69 -5.03 23.35
CA HIS A 57 7.13 -4.95 23.09
C HIS A 57 7.69 -3.50 23.13
N GLY A 58 6.87 -2.51 23.48
CA GLY A 58 7.30 -1.10 23.57
C GLY A 58 7.71 -0.50 22.21
N LEU A 59 7.04 -0.90 21.12
CA LEU A 59 7.37 -0.50 19.77
C LEU A 59 6.51 0.68 19.30
N VAL A 60 7.07 1.50 18.43
CA VAL A 60 6.35 2.54 17.68
C VAL A 60 5.60 1.89 16.50
N ILE A 61 4.43 2.41 16.15
CA ILE A 61 3.73 2.03 14.92
C ILE A 61 3.91 3.14 13.89
N MET A 62 4.39 2.78 12.71
CA MET A 62 4.48 3.65 11.53
C MET A 62 3.44 3.18 10.51
N ALA A 63 2.34 3.94 10.37
CA ALA A 63 1.23 3.61 9.50
C ALA A 63 1.26 4.49 8.24
N ASP A 64 1.57 3.90 7.10
CA ASP A 64 1.41 4.55 5.80
C ASP A 64 -0.04 4.33 5.32
N GLU A 65 -0.83 5.40 5.36
CA GLU A 65 -2.25 5.40 5.00
C GLU A 65 -2.51 6.20 3.71
N ILE A 66 -1.51 6.29 2.83
CA ILE A 66 -1.58 7.11 1.61
C ILE A 66 -2.72 6.69 0.66
N TYR A 67 -3.24 5.47 0.80
CA TYR A 67 -4.35 4.92 0.01
C TYR A 67 -5.68 4.88 0.75
N ASP A 68 -5.82 5.50 1.91
CA ASP A 68 -6.97 5.45 2.83
C ASP A 68 -8.34 5.71 2.17
N ARG A 69 -8.37 6.52 1.11
CA ARG A 69 -9.57 6.91 0.36
C ARG A 69 -9.78 6.13 -0.93
N ILE A 70 -8.91 5.20 -1.26
CA ILE A 70 -8.97 4.42 -2.49
C ILE A 70 -9.44 3.03 -2.12
N LEU A 71 -10.75 2.89 -2.00
CA LEU A 71 -11.43 1.71 -1.49
C LEU A 71 -12.52 1.28 -2.45
N TYR A 72 -12.79 -0.01 -2.50
CA TYR A 72 -13.77 -0.63 -3.40
C TYR A 72 -14.73 -1.52 -2.60
N ASP A 73 -15.90 -1.82 -3.19
CA ASP A 73 -16.86 -2.82 -2.68
C ASP A 73 -17.30 -2.53 -1.23
N ASP A 74 -17.64 -1.28 -0.91
CA ASP A 74 -18.05 -0.82 0.42
C ASP A 74 -17.03 -1.07 1.54
N ALA A 75 -15.77 -1.33 1.17
CA ALA A 75 -14.69 -1.48 2.12
C ALA A 75 -14.46 -0.19 2.91
N VAL A 76 -14.15 -0.32 4.19
CA VAL A 76 -13.93 0.82 5.10
C VAL A 76 -12.53 0.77 5.67
N HIS A 77 -11.77 1.84 5.45
CA HIS A 77 -10.48 2.02 6.10
C HIS A 77 -10.66 2.41 7.57
N VAL A 78 -9.90 1.75 8.43
CA VAL A 78 -9.83 2.08 9.86
C VAL A 78 -8.48 2.73 10.12
N PRO A 79 -8.43 4.03 10.49
CA PRO A 79 -7.17 4.70 10.74
C PRO A 79 -6.46 4.10 11.97
N MET A 80 -5.17 3.83 11.86
CA MET A 80 -4.40 3.22 12.95
C MET A 80 -4.42 4.05 14.23
N CYS A 81 -4.47 5.37 14.12
CA CYS A 81 -4.56 6.30 15.25
C CYS A 81 -5.83 6.14 16.10
N THR A 82 -6.87 5.44 15.59
CA THR A 82 -8.11 5.18 16.33
C THR A 82 -8.10 3.84 17.07
N ILE A 83 -7.07 3.02 16.87
CA ILE A 83 -7.00 1.66 17.42
C ILE A 83 -6.47 1.64 18.84
N THR A 84 -5.48 2.46 19.16
CA THR A 84 -4.87 2.50 20.50
C THR A 84 -4.26 3.86 20.80
N ASP A 85 -4.26 4.22 22.07
CA ASP A 85 -3.55 5.37 22.63
C ASP A 85 -2.33 4.97 23.49
N LYS A 86 -2.03 3.66 23.59
CA LYS A 86 -1.04 3.10 24.51
C LYS A 86 0.38 3.05 23.97
N THR A 87 0.59 3.33 22.70
CA THR A 87 1.92 3.46 22.09
C THR A 87 1.96 4.65 21.13
N LEU A 88 3.16 5.13 20.79
CA LEU A 88 3.32 6.17 19.77
C LEU A 88 2.98 5.63 18.39
N ILE A 89 2.15 6.38 17.67
CA ILE A 89 1.76 6.08 16.29
C ILE A 89 2.13 7.27 15.41
N LEU A 90 2.87 7.01 14.33
CA LEU A 90 3.12 7.94 13.25
C LEU A 90 2.23 7.54 12.08
N THR A 91 1.26 8.37 11.74
CA THR A 91 0.42 8.16 10.55
C THR A 91 0.92 9.06 9.43
N PHE A 92 1.32 8.44 8.32
CA PHE A 92 1.78 9.12 7.11
C PHE A 92 0.65 9.17 6.08
N ASN A 93 0.42 10.34 5.50
CA ASN A 93 -0.56 10.50 4.43
C ASN A 93 -0.19 11.69 3.53
N GLY A 94 -0.94 11.92 2.46
CA GLY A 94 -0.66 13.00 1.53
C GLY A 94 -1.62 13.07 0.36
N LEU A 95 -1.40 14.05 -0.50
CA LEU A 95 -2.26 14.31 -1.66
C LEU A 95 -1.91 13.49 -2.90
N SER A 96 -0.78 12.78 -2.88
CA SER A 96 -0.21 12.11 -4.06
C SER A 96 -1.14 11.09 -4.69
N LYS A 97 -1.88 10.32 -3.89
CA LYS A 97 -2.70 9.20 -4.35
C LYS A 97 -4.18 9.53 -4.33
N SER A 98 -4.72 9.82 -3.15
CA SER A 98 -6.14 10.11 -2.97
C SER A 98 -6.63 11.31 -3.80
N HIS A 99 -5.78 12.30 -4.03
CA HIS A 99 -6.08 13.50 -4.82
C HIS A 99 -5.40 13.53 -6.20
N ARG A 100 -4.60 12.51 -6.54
CA ARG A 100 -3.92 12.34 -7.85
C ARG A 100 -2.97 13.48 -8.23
N ILE A 101 -2.42 14.17 -7.23
CA ILE A 101 -1.51 15.28 -7.42
C ILE A 101 -0.12 14.98 -6.86
N ALA A 102 0.42 13.82 -7.26
CA ALA A 102 1.76 13.38 -6.83
C ALA A 102 2.87 14.40 -7.13
N GLY A 103 2.70 15.20 -8.19
CA GLY A 103 3.64 16.28 -8.56
C GLY A 103 3.68 17.44 -7.57
N TYR A 104 2.67 17.64 -6.74
CA TYR A 104 2.64 18.69 -5.72
C TYR A 104 3.62 18.43 -4.57
N ARG A 105 4.06 17.19 -4.40
CA ARG A 105 4.99 16.77 -3.33
C ARG A 105 4.51 17.21 -1.95
N SER A 106 3.23 17.05 -1.65
CA SER A 106 2.60 17.46 -0.41
C SER A 106 2.07 16.28 0.38
N GLY A 107 2.47 16.22 1.64
CA GLY A 107 2.05 15.17 2.58
C GLY A 107 2.28 15.65 4.01
N TRP A 108 1.87 14.82 4.95
CA TRP A 108 1.98 15.10 6.38
C TRP A 108 2.25 13.82 7.18
N VAL A 109 2.79 14.00 8.36
CA VAL A 109 2.84 13.00 9.42
C VAL A 109 2.02 13.49 10.61
N MET A 110 1.19 12.62 11.16
CA MET A 110 0.42 12.88 12.37
C MET A 110 0.94 11.98 13.49
N LEU A 111 1.21 12.59 14.65
CA LEU A 111 1.66 11.90 15.86
C LEU A 111 0.49 11.73 16.81
N SER A 112 0.16 10.49 17.15
CA SER A 112 -0.93 10.14 18.06
C SER A 112 -0.50 9.10 19.08
N GLY A 113 -1.37 8.79 20.04
CA GLY A 113 -1.10 7.84 21.12
C GLY A 113 -0.13 8.35 22.18
N LYS A 114 0.57 7.44 22.85
CA LYS A 114 1.44 7.74 23.99
C LYS A 114 2.73 8.43 23.54
N LYS A 115 2.99 9.64 24.03
CA LYS A 115 4.13 10.49 23.65
C LYS A 115 5.18 10.66 24.75
N ASP A 116 4.88 10.23 25.98
CA ASP A 116 5.66 10.55 27.18
C ASP A 116 7.13 10.09 27.11
N HIS A 117 7.39 9.00 26.35
CA HIS A 117 8.73 8.44 26.19
C HIS A 117 9.37 8.79 24.84
N ALA A 118 8.77 9.72 24.08
CA ALA A 118 9.17 10.05 22.73
C ALA A 118 9.46 11.54 22.53
N SER A 119 9.63 12.31 23.63
CA SER A 119 9.88 13.75 23.59
C SER A 119 11.07 14.09 22.69
N ASP A 120 12.20 13.43 22.91
CA ASP A 120 13.44 13.70 22.14
C ASP A 120 13.30 13.33 20.66
N PHE A 121 12.56 12.23 20.39
CA PHE A 121 12.25 11.83 19.01
C PHE A 121 11.35 12.87 18.31
N ILE A 122 10.33 13.36 19.01
CA ILE A 122 9.41 14.39 18.50
C ILE A 122 10.15 15.72 18.29
N GLU A 123 11.03 16.09 19.21
CA GLU A 123 11.90 17.25 19.08
C GLU A 123 12.82 17.10 17.86
N GLY A 124 13.44 15.94 17.67
CA GLY A 124 14.25 15.63 16.49
C GLY A 124 13.48 15.76 15.19
N LEU A 125 12.24 15.26 15.12
CA LEU A 125 11.37 15.45 13.95
C LEU A 125 11.05 16.93 13.69
N THR A 126 10.77 17.68 14.76
CA THR A 126 10.50 19.14 14.68
C THR A 126 11.74 19.89 14.20
N MET A 127 12.91 19.51 14.68
CA MET A 127 14.18 20.08 14.26
C MET A 127 14.44 19.81 12.77
N LEU A 128 14.25 18.56 12.30
CA LEU A 128 14.38 18.21 10.89
C LEU A 128 13.42 18.99 10.00
N ALA A 129 12.17 19.15 10.44
CA ALA A 129 11.19 19.97 9.74
C ALA A 129 11.63 21.44 9.66
N SER A 130 12.17 21.99 10.75
CA SER A 130 12.68 23.35 10.83
C SER A 130 13.94 23.54 9.95
N MET A 131 14.83 22.56 9.90
CA MET A 131 16.02 22.58 9.04
C MET A 131 15.66 22.53 7.55
N ARG A 132 14.53 21.92 7.19
CA ARG A 132 14.01 21.91 5.82
C ARG A 132 13.63 23.32 5.35
N LEU A 133 13.31 24.25 6.27
CA LEU A 133 12.89 25.64 6.07
C LEU A 133 11.61 25.74 5.22
N CYS A 134 11.78 26.07 3.93
CA CYS A 134 10.68 26.30 3.01
C CYS A 134 10.35 25.02 2.26
N ALA A 135 9.34 24.29 2.72
CA ALA A 135 8.72 23.25 1.89
C ALA A 135 7.93 23.90 0.74
N ASN A 136 7.32 23.09 -0.13
CA ASN A 136 6.48 23.59 -1.22
C ASN A 136 5.22 24.27 -0.66
N VAL A 137 5.32 25.57 -0.35
CA VAL A 137 4.27 26.34 0.32
C VAL A 137 2.94 26.32 -0.45
N PRO A 138 2.88 26.57 -1.79
CA PRO A 138 1.63 26.50 -2.53
C PRO A 138 0.93 25.13 -2.39
N ALA A 139 1.71 24.05 -2.41
CA ALA A 139 1.16 22.70 -2.26
C ALA A 139 0.67 22.41 -0.83
N GLN A 140 1.27 23.02 0.18
CA GLN A 140 0.78 22.92 1.57
C GLN A 140 -0.56 23.65 1.74
N TYR A 141 -0.73 24.83 1.16
CA TYR A 141 -2.03 25.51 1.16
C TYR A 141 -3.12 24.70 0.43
N ALA A 142 -2.76 23.92 -0.58
CA ALA A 142 -3.69 23.06 -1.27
C ALA A 142 -4.25 21.93 -0.38
N ILE A 143 -3.56 21.52 0.70
CA ILE A 143 -4.01 20.45 1.60
C ILE A 143 -5.39 20.77 2.18
N GLN A 144 -5.57 21.95 2.73
CA GLN A 144 -6.83 22.36 3.35
C GLN A 144 -7.99 22.31 2.35
N THR A 145 -7.79 22.85 1.16
CA THR A 145 -8.78 22.83 0.09
C THR A 145 -9.08 21.42 -0.39
N ALA A 146 -8.06 20.59 -0.55
CA ALA A 146 -8.20 19.21 -0.97
C ALA A 146 -8.97 18.37 0.07
N MET A 147 -8.67 18.55 1.35
CA MET A 147 -9.31 17.81 2.44
C MET A 147 -10.76 18.23 2.68
N GLY A 148 -11.08 19.52 2.55
CA GLY A 148 -12.43 20.07 2.76
C GLY A 148 -13.30 20.12 1.50
N GLY A 149 -12.72 19.88 0.32
CA GLY A 149 -13.41 19.96 -0.95
C GLY A 149 -14.10 18.66 -1.37
N TYR A 150 -14.52 18.63 -2.63
CA TYR A 150 -15.15 17.46 -3.24
C TYR A 150 -14.20 16.28 -3.31
N GLN A 151 -14.63 15.12 -2.79
CA GLN A 151 -13.83 13.90 -2.74
C GLN A 151 -14.06 13.03 -4.00
N SER A 152 -13.47 13.44 -5.12
CA SER A 152 -13.67 12.79 -6.42
C SER A 152 -13.25 11.30 -6.45
N MET A 153 -12.43 10.85 -5.50
CA MET A 153 -12.03 9.45 -5.41
C MET A 153 -13.24 8.55 -5.16
N GLN A 154 -14.21 8.96 -4.37
CA GLN A 154 -15.44 8.22 -4.11
C GLN A 154 -16.21 7.92 -5.40
N THR A 155 -16.30 8.90 -6.31
CA THR A 155 -16.93 8.68 -7.63
C THR A 155 -16.11 7.73 -8.51
N LEU A 156 -14.79 7.81 -8.44
CA LEU A 156 -13.90 6.97 -9.26
C LEU A 156 -13.89 5.51 -8.83
N THR A 157 -14.03 5.24 -7.53
CA THR A 157 -14.01 3.89 -6.96
C THR A 157 -15.41 3.27 -6.83
N ALA A 158 -16.48 4.05 -7.05
CA ALA A 158 -17.84 3.54 -7.09
C ALA A 158 -18.05 2.54 -8.26
N PRO A 159 -19.03 1.63 -8.22
CA PRO A 159 -19.24 0.60 -9.25
C PRO A 159 -19.36 1.13 -10.68
N THR A 160 -19.83 2.36 -10.87
CA THR A 160 -19.90 3.04 -12.17
C THR A 160 -18.61 3.78 -12.53
N GLY A 161 -17.71 3.92 -11.57
CA GLY A 161 -16.49 4.71 -11.68
C GLY A 161 -15.40 4.06 -12.51
N ARG A 162 -14.49 4.90 -13.00
CA ARG A 162 -13.41 4.45 -13.87
C ARG A 162 -12.48 3.45 -13.19
N LEU A 163 -12.04 3.74 -11.98
CA LEU A 163 -11.06 2.88 -11.27
C LEU A 163 -11.67 1.53 -10.89
N TYR A 164 -12.95 1.52 -10.53
CA TYR A 164 -13.67 0.27 -10.29
C TYR A 164 -13.65 -0.63 -11.53
N LYS A 165 -14.06 -0.08 -12.70
CA LYS A 165 -14.09 -0.82 -13.96
C LYS A 165 -12.70 -1.33 -14.38
N GLN A 166 -11.67 -0.51 -14.18
CA GLN A 166 -10.28 -0.88 -14.46
C GLN A 166 -9.80 -2.03 -13.56
N ARG A 167 -10.13 -1.99 -12.26
CA ARG A 167 -9.83 -3.09 -11.34
C ARG A 167 -10.52 -4.38 -11.76
N GLU A 168 -11.83 -4.33 -12.01
CA GLU A 168 -12.62 -5.51 -12.42
C GLU A 168 -12.03 -6.14 -13.69
N MET A 169 -11.73 -5.32 -14.67
CA MET A 169 -11.15 -5.79 -15.93
C MET A 169 -9.77 -6.41 -15.70
N ALA A 170 -8.86 -5.74 -14.98
CA ALA A 170 -7.52 -6.27 -14.71
C ALA A 170 -7.58 -7.61 -13.96
N VAL A 171 -8.38 -7.72 -12.90
CA VAL A 171 -8.54 -8.96 -12.12
C VAL A 171 -9.14 -10.07 -12.99
N SER A 172 -10.18 -9.76 -13.77
CA SER A 172 -10.82 -10.74 -14.66
C SER A 172 -9.86 -11.27 -15.70
N ARG A 173 -9.08 -10.39 -16.35
CA ARG A 173 -8.12 -10.78 -17.40
C ARG A 173 -6.96 -11.58 -16.81
N LEU A 174 -6.38 -11.14 -15.69
CA LEU A 174 -5.31 -11.90 -15.02
C LEU A 174 -5.75 -13.32 -14.68
N ASN A 175 -6.93 -13.47 -14.07
CA ASN A 175 -7.45 -14.80 -13.69
C ASN A 175 -7.94 -15.64 -14.88
N ALA A 176 -8.08 -15.06 -16.08
CA ALA A 176 -8.39 -15.80 -17.29
C ALA A 176 -7.15 -16.43 -17.95
N ILE A 177 -5.95 -15.95 -17.61
CA ILE A 177 -4.70 -16.52 -18.12
C ILE A 177 -4.40 -17.80 -17.34
N LYS A 178 -4.27 -18.92 -18.05
CA LYS A 178 -3.92 -20.20 -17.43
C LYS A 178 -2.58 -20.10 -16.70
N GLY A 179 -2.54 -20.41 -15.42
CA GLY A 179 -1.32 -20.34 -14.61
C GLY A 179 -1.01 -18.94 -14.02
N ILE A 180 -1.95 -18.00 -14.15
CA ILE A 180 -1.90 -16.73 -13.43
C ILE A 180 -3.11 -16.65 -12.51
N SER A 181 -2.89 -16.19 -11.28
CA SER A 181 -3.95 -15.92 -10.31
C SER A 181 -3.72 -14.58 -9.63
N CYS A 182 -4.81 -13.92 -9.26
CA CYS A 182 -4.75 -12.64 -8.59
C CYS A 182 -5.92 -12.51 -7.61
N ILE A 183 -5.60 -12.25 -6.34
CA ILE A 183 -6.60 -11.87 -5.34
C ILE A 183 -7.10 -10.46 -5.68
N LYS A 184 -8.41 -10.31 -5.65
CA LYS A 184 -9.06 -9.03 -5.94
C LYS A 184 -8.73 -7.98 -4.89
N PRO A 185 -8.06 -6.88 -5.24
CA PRO A 185 -7.68 -5.86 -4.28
C PRO A 185 -8.89 -5.12 -3.72
N LYS A 186 -8.88 -4.85 -2.42
CA LYS A 186 -9.90 -4.07 -1.71
C LYS A 186 -9.59 -2.58 -1.68
N GLY A 187 -8.34 -2.20 -1.96
CA GLY A 187 -7.89 -0.81 -1.98
C GLY A 187 -6.74 -0.55 -2.95
N ALA A 188 -6.23 0.68 -2.95
CA ALA A 188 -5.14 1.14 -3.80
C ALA A 188 -5.40 1.00 -5.32
N PHE A 189 -4.33 0.83 -6.13
CA PHE A 189 -4.41 0.76 -7.61
C PHE A 189 -3.69 -0.45 -8.18
N TYR A 190 -3.49 -1.51 -7.39
CA TYR A 190 -2.56 -2.57 -7.68
C TYR A 190 -3.24 -3.93 -7.66
N CYS A 191 -2.87 -4.77 -8.62
CA CYS A 191 -3.01 -6.21 -8.57
C CYS A 191 -1.62 -6.80 -8.33
N PHE A 192 -1.50 -7.73 -7.42
CA PHE A 192 -0.27 -8.49 -7.18
C PHE A 192 -0.54 -9.93 -7.58
N ALA A 193 -0.20 -10.24 -8.83
CA ALA A 193 -0.56 -11.49 -9.47
C ALA A 193 0.53 -12.53 -9.28
N LYS A 194 0.12 -13.78 -9.08
CA LYS A 194 0.97 -14.96 -8.95
C LYS A 194 1.08 -15.69 -10.27
N ILE A 195 2.28 -16.21 -10.52
CA ILE A 195 2.60 -17.07 -11.65
C ILE A 195 2.78 -18.50 -11.13
N ASP A 196 2.06 -19.45 -11.72
CA ASP A 196 2.28 -20.86 -11.49
C ASP A 196 3.57 -21.31 -12.20
N ARG A 197 4.61 -21.59 -11.42
CA ARG A 197 5.93 -21.96 -11.93
C ARG A 197 5.97 -23.37 -12.56
N ASP A 198 4.99 -24.19 -12.30
CA ASP A 198 4.86 -25.50 -12.99
C ASP A 198 4.38 -25.32 -14.45
N ILE A 199 3.68 -24.21 -14.73
CA ILE A 199 3.23 -23.86 -16.08
C ILE A 199 4.24 -22.94 -16.77
N TYR A 200 4.74 -21.95 -16.03
CA TYR A 200 5.73 -20.97 -16.51
C TYR A 200 7.00 -21.07 -15.63
N PRO A 201 8.01 -21.83 -16.06
CA PRO A 201 9.24 -22.02 -15.29
C PRO A 201 10.12 -20.76 -15.32
N ILE A 202 9.79 -19.81 -14.47
CA ILE A 202 10.51 -18.53 -14.31
C ILE A 202 11.52 -18.68 -13.18
N ASP A 203 12.79 -18.51 -13.48
CA ASP A 203 13.87 -18.53 -12.49
C ASP A 203 14.18 -17.13 -11.93
N ASP A 204 14.00 -16.10 -12.76
CA ASP A 204 14.21 -14.71 -12.41
C ASP A 204 13.00 -13.87 -12.92
N ASP A 205 12.29 -13.23 -12.00
CA ASP A 205 11.13 -12.39 -12.34
C ASP A 205 11.52 -11.04 -12.95
N MET A 206 12.76 -10.57 -12.74
CA MET A 206 13.27 -9.39 -13.42
C MET A 206 13.51 -9.67 -14.91
N ASP A 207 14.09 -10.81 -15.25
CA ASP A 207 14.31 -11.22 -16.64
C ASP A 207 12.96 -11.37 -17.37
N PHE A 208 11.97 -11.96 -16.71
CA PHE A 208 10.61 -12.05 -17.25
C PHE A 208 10.01 -10.66 -17.50
N MET A 209 10.13 -9.72 -16.56
CA MET A 209 9.64 -8.35 -16.75
C MET A 209 10.39 -7.60 -17.87
N MET A 210 11.69 -7.84 -18.01
CA MET A 210 12.49 -7.26 -19.08
C MET A 210 12.10 -7.83 -20.46
N ASP A 211 11.84 -9.13 -20.55
CA ASP A 211 11.35 -9.76 -21.77
C ASP A 211 10.00 -9.20 -22.20
N LEU A 212 9.07 -9.05 -21.26
CA LEU A 212 7.75 -8.44 -21.49
C LEU A 212 7.89 -6.99 -21.98
N LEU A 213 8.77 -6.22 -21.35
CA LEU A 213 9.04 -4.84 -21.76
C LEU A 213 9.63 -4.76 -23.17
N ILE A 214 10.61 -5.62 -23.50
CA ILE A 214 11.33 -5.55 -24.78
C ILE A 214 10.45 -6.10 -25.92
N LYS A 215 9.74 -7.20 -25.70
CA LYS A 215 8.98 -7.90 -26.73
C LYS A 215 7.59 -7.28 -26.89
N GLU A 216 6.88 -7.10 -25.80
CA GLU A 216 5.46 -6.71 -25.79
C GLU A 216 5.22 -5.22 -25.49
N LYS A 217 6.28 -4.46 -25.09
CA LYS A 217 6.20 -3.03 -24.72
C LYS A 217 5.29 -2.76 -23.51
N VAL A 218 5.17 -3.75 -22.63
CA VAL A 218 4.41 -3.65 -21.38
C VAL A 218 5.37 -3.61 -20.20
N LEU A 219 5.28 -2.55 -19.38
CA LEU A 219 6.11 -2.38 -18.17
C LEU A 219 5.30 -2.77 -16.94
N MET A 220 5.76 -3.79 -16.24
CA MET A 220 5.26 -4.21 -14.93
C MET A 220 6.42 -4.24 -13.93
N VAL A 221 6.11 -4.52 -12.67
CA VAL A 221 7.13 -4.56 -11.61
C VAL A 221 7.18 -5.96 -11.02
N GLN A 222 8.35 -6.55 -10.99
CA GLN A 222 8.61 -7.87 -10.43
C GLN A 222 8.30 -7.94 -8.92
N GLY A 223 7.89 -9.11 -8.46
CA GLY A 223 7.55 -9.36 -7.06
C GLY A 223 8.74 -9.22 -6.12
N THR A 224 9.92 -9.72 -6.54
CA THR A 224 11.16 -9.60 -5.75
C THR A 224 11.56 -8.15 -5.49
N GLY A 225 11.14 -7.20 -6.31
CA GLY A 225 11.28 -5.75 -6.07
C GLY A 225 10.51 -5.23 -4.85
N PHE A 226 9.57 -6.01 -4.31
CA PHE A 226 8.84 -5.75 -3.06
C PHE A 226 9.33 -6.63 -1.90
N ASN A 227 10.53 -7.20 -2.01
CA ASN A 227 11.08 -8.17 -1.08
C ASN A 227 10.23 -9.46 -0.93
N TRP A 228 9.47 -9.80 -1.96
CA TRP A 228 8.88 -11.11 -2.07
C TRP A 228 9.99 -12.15 -2.29
N ASP A 229 9.91 -13.28 -1.62
CA ASP A 229 11.03 -14.24 -1.54
C ASP A 229 11.13 -15.21 -2.73
N LYS A 230 10.16 -15.17 -3.65
CA LYS A 230 10.07 -16.05 -4.81
C LYS A 230 9.89 -15.25 -6.10
N PRO A 231 10.45 -15.72 -7.23
CA PRO A 231 10.26 -15.06 -8.52
C PRO A 231 8.93 -15.49 -9.19
N ASP A 232 7.83 -15.45 -8.42
CA ASP A 232 6.53 -15.98 -8.86
C ASP A 232 5.40 -14.95 -8.75
N HIS A 233 5.72 -13.68 -8.54
CA HIS A 233 4.72 -12.61 -8.48
C HIS A 233 5.15 -11.39 -9.29
N PHE A 234 4.16 -10.61 -9.71
CA PHE A 234 4.37 -9.30 -10.32
C PHE A 234 3.23 -8.34 -9.98
N ARG A 235 3.54 -7.04 -9.99
CA ARG A 235 2.54 -6.01 -9.74
C ARG A 235 2.07 -5.37 -11.04
N VAL A 236 0.76 -5.36 -11.23
CA VAL A 236 0.06 -4.58 -12.25
C VAL A 236 -0.52 -3.31 -11.64
N VAL A 237 -0.35 -2.17 -12.32
CA VAL A 237 -1.00 -0.90 -11.97
C VAL A 237 -2.17 -0.69 -12.93
N PHE A 238 -3.41 -0.75 -12.46
CA PHE A 238 -4.60 -0.64 -13.32
C PHE A 238 -5.09 0.80 -13.53
N LEU A 239 -4.16 1.77 -13.61
CA LEU A 239 -4.46 3.19 -13.86
C LEU A 239 -4.64 3.59 -15.34
N PRO A 240 -4.09 2.90 -16.34
CA PRO A 240 -4.35 3.22 -17.74
C PRO A 240 -5.85 3.21 -18.07
N ASN A 241 -6.27 3.90 -19.12
CA ASN A 241 -7.65 3.78 -19.57
C ASN A 241 -7.99 2.33 -19.98
N LEU A 242 -9.28 2.00 -20.10
CA LEU A 242 -9.71 0.61 -20.33
C LEU A 242 -9.15 0.02 -21.61
N ILE A 243 -9.00 0.81 -22.66
CA ILE A 243 -8.50 0.33 -23.97
C ILE A 243 -7.02 -0.05 -23.84
N ASP A 244 -6.19 0.84 -23.31
CA ASP A 244 -4.76 0.59 -23.15
C ASP A 244 -4.50 -0.54 -22.14
N LEU A 245 -5.31 -0.62 -21.09
CA LEU A 245 -5.19 -1.66 -20.08
C LEU A 245 -5.60 -3.03 -20.64
N GLU A 246 -6.66 -3.09 -21.43
CA GLU A 246 -7.09 -4.31 -22.11
C GLU A 246 -6.02 -4.80 -23.08
N GLU A 247 -5.48 -3.91 -23.91
CA GLU A 247 -4.38 -4.23 -24.83
C GLU A 247 -3.15 -4.75 -24.08
N ALA A 248 -2.79 -4.14 -22.95
CA ALA A 248 -1.67 -4.59 -22.13
C ALA A 248 -1.92 -5.99 -21.53
N MET A 249 -3.17 -6.31 -21.14
CA MET A 249 -3.53 -7.63 -20.63
C MET A 249 -3.56 -8.69 -21.76
N ASP A 250 -3.90 -8.31 -23.00
CA ASP A 250 -3.87 -9.23 -24.16
C ASP A 250 -2.45 -9.58 -24.59
N ARG A 251 -1.48 -8.73 -24.26
CA ARG A 251 -0.05 -8.95 -24.53
C ARG A 251 0.69 -9.72 -23.41
N LEU A 252 0.07 -9.89 -22.25
CA LEU A 252 0.59 -10.66 -21.15
C LEU A 252 0.34 -12.16 -21.37
#